data_28085b5abc689b9e7bedaa87c8f36f03
#
_entry.id   28085b5abc689b9e7bedaa87c8f36f03
#
_cell.length_a   1.000
_cell.length_b   1.000
_cell.length_c   1.000
_cell.angle_alpha   90.00
_cell.angle_beta   90.00
_cell.angle_gamma   90.00
#
_symmetry.space_group_name_H-M   'P 1'
#
loop_
_entity.id
_entity.type
_entity.pdbx_description
1 polymer ?
#
loop_
_entity_poly.entity_id
_entity_poly.type
_entity_poly.pdbx_seq_one_letter_code
_entity_poly.pdbx_strand_id
1 'polypeptide(L)'
;MESTSTENSSIQLLVWAFNDTLFGVNMENCLETKADVEIFPVPYAKPYIAGIANLRGEISVVYDLGILLKQKKRTFQNREMIVRLKTNNKHFSIIVDSITEVIQESFLNLKNASSYLSKERCQFTSHVLDSELGLILILDLEKIYDA
;
A
#
# COMPACT_ATOMS: atom_id res chain seq x y z
N MET A 1 32.37 12.74 6.20
CA MET A 1 31.62 12.08 6.22
C MET A 1 30.34 12.30 6.49
N GLU A 2 29.85 13.19 6.59
CA GLU A 2 28.64 13.49 6.81
C GLU A 2 27.75 13.18 5.81
N SER A 3 28.16 12.89 4.71
CA SER A 3 27.27 12.42 3.67
C SER A 3 26.55 11.17 4.06
N THR A 4 27.05 10.44 5.06
CA THR A 4 26.34 9.27 5.46
C THR A 4 24.97 9.59 6.02
N SER A 5 24.81 10.65 6.74
CA SER A 5 23.48 10.95 7.27
C SER A 5 22.54 11.34 6.15
N THR A 6 23.04 11.95 5.08
CA THR A 6 22.20 12.26 3.93
C THR A 6 21.75 10.98 3.24
N GLU A 7 22.64 10.02 3.08
CA GLU A 7 22.27 8.76 2.47
C GLU A 7 21.25 8.01 3.33
N ASN A 8 21.45 8.04 4.64
CA ASN A 8 20.53 7.34 5.54
C ASN A 8 19.18 8.02 5.64
N SER A 9 19.05 9.23 5.11
CA SER A 9 17.79 9.95 5.15
C SER A 9 16.95 9.74 3.89
N SER A 10 17.36 8.86 2.97
CA SER A 10 16.59 8.61 1.76
C SER A 10 15.83 7.30 1.87
N ILE A 11 14.77 7.20 1.10
CA ILE A 11 13.90 6.02 1.08
C ILE A 11 13.54 5.72 -0.36
N GLN A 12 13.45 4.44 -0.70
CA GLN A 12 12.90 4.02 -1.97
C GLN A 12 11.45 3.64 -1.77
N LEU A 13 10.57 4.22 -2.56
CA LEU A 13 9.14 3.98 -2.47
C LEU A 13 8.65 3.25 -3.71
N LEU A 14 7.89 2.20 -3.50
CA LEU A 14 7.10 1.59 -4.57
C LEU A 14 5.79 2.35 -4.63
N VAL A 15 5.46 2.92 -5.79
CA VAL A 15 4.26 3.74 -5.96
C VAL A 15 3.29 3.02 -6.89
N TRP A 16 2.04 2.95 -6.50
CA TRP A 16 0.99 2.35 -7.33
C TRP A 16 -0.26 3.21 -7.29
N ALA A 17 -1.15 2.95 -8.25
CA ALA A 17 -2.43 3.61 -8.32
C ALA A 17 -3.53 2.64 -7.90
N PHE A 18 -4.49 3.13 -7.16
CA PHE A 18 -5.69 2.39 -6.83
C PHE A 18 -6.83 3.40 -6.64
N ASN A 19 -7.89 3.20 -7.40
CA ASN A 19 -9.11 4.03 -7.29
C ASN A 19 -8.79 5.51 -7.41
N ASP A 20 -7.96 5.85 -8.41
CA ASP A 20 -7.54 7.22 -8.74
C ASP A 20 -6.69 7.91 -7.66
N THR A 21 -6.13 7.14 -6.76
CA THR A 21 -5.25 7.66 -5.71
C THR A 21 -3.89 6.98 -5.83
N LEU A 22 -2.82 7.72 -5.59
CA LEU A 22 -1.48 7.17 -5.57
C LEU A 22 -1.11 6.78 -4.14
N PHE A 23 -0.59 5.57 -4.01
CA PHE A 23 -0.13 5.05 -2.72
C PHE A 23 1.33 4.66 -2.83
N GLY A 24 2.00 4.63 -1.71
CA GLY A 24 3.38 4.21 -1.67
C GLY A 24 3.74 3.47 -0.40
N VAL A 25 4.74 2.62 -0.51
CA VAL A 25 5.33 1.94 0.64
C VAL A 25 6.83 1.88 0.43
N ASN A 26 7.55 1.70 1.54
CA ASN A 26 8.98 1.47 1.46
C ASN A 26 9.20 0.16 0.70
N MET A 27 10.12 0.18 -0.28
CA MET A 27 10.45 -1.01 -1.06
C MET A 27 10.87 -2.18 -0.18
N GLU A 28 11.45 -1.91 0.98
CA GLU A 28 11.85 -2.98 1.89
C GLU A 28 10.67 -3.78 2.41
N ASN A 29 9.47 -3.20 2.37
CA ASN A 29 8.26 -3.87 2.82
C ASN A 29 7.53 -4.60 1.69
N CYS A 30 8.00 -4.47 0.45
CA CYS A 30 7.38 -5.12 -0.69
C CYS A 30 8.05 -6.45 -0.96
N LEU A 31 7.30 -7.54 -0.88
CA LEU A 31 7.81 -8.87 -1.17
C LEU A 31 7.73 -9.19 -2.64
N GLU A 32 6.62 -8.83 -3.29
CA GLU A 32 6.46 -9.03 -4.72
C GLU A 32 5.25 -8.28 -5.24
N THR A 33 5.24 -8.03 -6.53
CA THR A 33 4.05 -7.55 -7.24
C THR A 33 3.70 -8.62 -8.26
N LYS A 34 2.43 -8.91 -8.40
CA LYS A 34 2.01 -9.94 -9.33
C LYS A 34 0.72 -9.56 -10.01
N ALA A 35 0.69 -9.68 -11.33
CA ALA A 35 -0.51 -9.41 -12.11
C ALA A 35 -1.31 -10.69 -12.28
N ASP A 36 -2.58 -10.51 -12.57
CA ASP A 36 -3.46 -11.63 -12.96
C ASP A 36 -3.53 -12.71 -11.89
N VAL A 37 -3.70 -12.30 -10.64
CA VAL A 37 -3.80 -13.21 -9.51
C VAL A 37 -5.26 -13.50 -9.22
N GLU A 38 -5.59 -14.78 -9.09
CA GLU A 38 -6.96 -15.17 -8.75
C GLU A 38 -7.22 -14.91 -7.27
N ILE A 39 -8.32 -14.20 -6.98
CA ILE A 39 -8.72 -13.84 -5.62
C ILE A 39 -9.95 -14.67 -5.26
N PHE A 40 -9.87 -15.41 -4.17
CA PHE A 40 -10.97 -16.26 -3.69
C PHE A 40 -11.67 -15.54 -2.54
N PRO A 41 -12.96 -15.18 -2.68
CA PRO A 41 -13.68 -14.55 -1.58
C PRO A 41 -13.79 -15.49 -0.38
N VAL A 42 -13.78 -14.89 0.81
CA VAL A 42 -13.90 -15.65 2.07
C VAL A 42 -15.26 -15.28 2.68
N PRO A 43 -16.15 -16.28 2.90
CA PRO A 43 -17.45 -16.00 3.49
C PRO A 43 -17.30 -15.41 4.89
N TYR A 44 -18.13 -14.42 5.19
CA TYR A 44 -18.19 -13.78 6.51
C TYR A 44 -16.92 -13.05 6.93
N ALA A 45 -16.02 -12.79 5.98
CA ALA A 45 -14.83 -11.96 6.26
C ALA A 45 -15.26 -10.51 6.45
N LYS A 46 -14.41 -9.73 7.09
CA LYS A 46 -14.66 -8.29 7.24
C LYS A 46 -14.72 -7.62 5.87
N PRO A 47 -15.49 -6.52 5.74
CA PRO A 47 -15.68 -5.90 4.42
C PRO A 47 -14.40 -5.51 3.70
N TYR A 48 -13.34 -5.15 4.45
CA TYR A 48 -12.09 -4.74 3.83
C TYR A 48 -11.20 -5.91 3.40
N ILE A 49 -11.64 -7.14 3.64
CA ILE A 49 -10.94 -8.33 3.15
C ILE A 49 -11.56 -8.69 1.79
N ALA A 50 -10.79 -8.52 0.72
CA ALA A 50 -11.26 -8.87 -0.62
C ALA A 50 -11.30 -10.38 -0.82
N GLY A 51 -10.40 -11.10 -0.13
CA GLY A 51 -10.34 -12.54 -0.23
C GLY A 51 -8.97 -13.06 0.12
N ILE A 52 -8.64 -14.22 -0.43
CA ILE A 52 -7.31 -14.81 -0.26
C ILE A 52 -6.74 -15.15 -1.63
N ALA A 53 -5.43 -15.21 -1.72
CA ALA A 53 -4.72 -15.59 -2.93
C ALA A 53 -3.65 -16.62 -2.59
N ASN A 54 -3.40 -17.53 -3.54
CA ASN A 54 -2.33 -18.50 -3.38
C ASN A 54 -1.13 -17.98 -4.17
N LEU A 55 -0.06 -17.68 -3.45
CA LEU A 55 1.16 -17.14 -4.04
C LEU A 55 2.29 -18.14 -3.80
N ARG A 56 2.57 -18.97 -4.82
CA ARG A 56 3.63 -19.98 -4.74
C ARG A 56 3.44 -20.96 -3.59
N GLY A 57 2.20 -21.38 -3.38
CA GLY A 57 1.88 -22.34 -2.32
C GLY A 57 1.61 -21.71 -0.97
N GLU A 58 1.78 -20.39 -0.84
CA GLU A 58 1.47 -19.69 0.40
C GLU A 58 0.18 -18.91 0.24
N ILE A 59 -0.66 -18.94 1.26
CA ILE A 59 -1.92 -18.21 1.24
C ILE A 59 -1.68 -16.80 1.79
N SER A 60 -2.13 -15.80 1.03
CA SER A 60 -2.04 -14.41 1.45
C SER A 60 -3.44 -13.82 1.55
N VAL A 61 -3.72 -13.12 2.63
CA VAL A 61 -4.98 -12.40 2.79
C VAL A 61 -4.89 -11.12 1.96
N VAL A 62 -5.92 -10.83 1.18
CA VAL A 62 -5.93 -9.71 0.25
C VAL A 62 -6.88 -8.63 0.77
N TYR A 63 -6.36 -7.45 0.98
CA TYR A 63 -7.10 -6.30 1.52
C TYR A 63 -7.58 -5.37 0.42
N ASP A 64 -8.72 -4.74 0.68
CA ASP A 64 -9.31 -3.72 -0.18
C ASP A 64 -9.05 -2.36 0.48
N LEU A 65 -8.08 -1.62 -0.03
CA LEU A 65 -7.74 -0.30 0.50
C LEU A 65 -8.89 0.69 0.38
N GLY A 66 -9.72 0.54 -0.64
CA GLY A 66 -10.84 1.46 -0.84
C GLY A 66 -11.81 1.45 0.31
N ILE A 67 -12.09 0.26 0.86
CA ILE A 67 -12.97 0.13 2.00
C ILE A 67 -12.33 0.75 3.24
N LEU A 68 -11.05 0.44 3.48
CA LEU A 68 -10.35 0.97 4.66
C LEU A 68 -10.26 2.49 4.64
N LEU A 69 -10.06 3.08 3.46
CA LEU A 69 -9.85 4.52 3.34
C LEU A 69 -11.12 5.28 2.99
N LYS A 70 -12.26 4.61 3.02
CA LYS A 70 -13.56 5.23 2.75
C LYS A 70 -13.62 5.87 1.37
N GLN A 71 -13.02 5.23 0.39
CA GLN A 71 -13.09 5.67 -0.99
C GLN A 71 -14.37 5.16 -1.64
N LYS A 72 -14.63 5.60 -2.87
CA LYS A 72 -15.76 5.08 -3.62
C LYS A 72 -15.55 3.60 -3.87
N LYS A 73 -16.65 2.86 -3.94
CA LYS A 73 -16.59 1.42 -4.12
C LYS A 73 -16.05 1.07 -5.51
N ARG A 74 -15.19 0.07 -5.57
CA ARG A 74 -14.63 -0.46 -6.80
C ARG A 74 -15.06 -1.91 -6.94
N THR A 75 -15.51 -2.28 -8.13
CA THR A 75 -15.88 -3.66 -8.42
C THR A 75 -14.61 -4.43 -8.79
N PHE A 76 -14.38 -5.56 -8.13
CA PHE A 76 -13.22 -6.38 -8.39
C PHE A 76 -13.56 -7.50 -9.38
N GLN A 77 -12.56 -7.85 -10.19
CA GLN A 77 -12.64 -9.00 -11.07
C GLN A 77 -12.17 -10.23 -10.29
N ASN A 78 -12.34 -11.41 -10.86
CA ASN A 78 -11.83 -12.63 -10.22
C ASN A 78 -10.31 -12.63 -10.18
N ARG A 79 -9.68 -11.94 -11.10
CA ARG A 79 -8.22 -11.89 -11.20
C ARG A 79 -7.80 -10.44 -11.18
N GLU A 80 -6.84 -10.13 -10.33
CA GLU A 80 -6.41 -8.74 -10.10
C GLU A 80 -4.90 -8.69 -9.96
N MET A 81 -4.34 -7.49 -10.06
CA MET A 81 -2.95 -7.27 -9.72
C MET A 81 -2.85 -7.03 -8.23
N ILE A 82 -1.86 -7.63 -7.59
CA ILE A 82 -1.65 -7.45 -6.16
C ILE A 82 -0.21 -7.04 -5.86
N VAL A 83 -0.04 -6.39 -4.72
CA VAL A 83 1.26 -6.15 -4.11
C VAL A 83 1.26 -6.91 -2.79
N ARG A 84 2.24 -7.80 -2.63
CA ARG A 84 2.41 -8.55 -1.40
C ARG A 84 3.37 -7.81 -0.49
N LEU A 85 2.94 -7.57 0.72
CA LEU A 85 3.65 -6.71 1.66
C LEU A 85 3.98 -7.46 2.95
N LYS A 86 5.00 -6.94 3.63
CA LYS A 86 5.35 -7.46 4.94
C LYS A 86 5.66 -6.31 5.88
N THR A 87 5.26 -6.46 7.13
CA THR A 87 5.63 -5.53 8.18
C THR A 87 5.91 -6.37 9.43
N ASN A 88 7.09 -6.21 10.00
CA ASN A 88 7.60 -7.10 11.06
C ASN A 88 7.55 -8.53 10.52
N ASN A 89 6.87 -9.45 11.17
CA ASN A 89 6.76 -10.83 10.70
C ASN A 89 5.38 -11.13 10.11
N LYS A 90 4.63 -10.09 9.75
CA LYS A 90 3.26 -10.23 9.25
C LYS A 90 3.24 -9.98 7.76
N HIS A 91 2.49 -10.78 7.03
CA HIS A 91 2.38 -10.71 5.57
C HIS A 91 0.94 -10.53 5.17
N PHE A 92 0.70 -9.74 4.14
CA PHE A 92 -0.62 -9.60 3.55
C PHE A 92 -0.45 -8.99 2.16
N SER A 93 -1.53 -8.98 1.39
CA SER A 93 -1.51 -8.42 0.05
C SER A 93 -2.61 -7.38 -0.09
N ILE A 94 -2.45 -6.49 -1.06
CA ILE A 94 -3.47 -5.51 -1.40
C ILE A 94 -3.68 -5.55 -2.91
N ILE A 95 -4.91 -5.23 -3.33
CA ILE A 95 -5.23 -5.11 -4.74
C ILE A 95 -4.81 -3.72 -5.19
N VAL A 96 -4.20 -3.62 -6.38
CA VAL A 96 -3.81 -2.36 -6.97
C VAL A 96 -4.30 -2.31 -8.42
N ASP A 97 -4.48 -1.11 -8.94
CA ASP A 97 -4.89 -0.96 -10.34
C ASP A 97 -3.70 -1.05 -11.28
N SER A 98 -2.60 -0.43 -10.90
CA SER A 98 -1.37 -0.49 -11.70
C SER A 98 -0.19 -0.05 -10.86
N ILE A 99 0.99 -0.57 -11.21
CA ILE A 99 2.24 -0.11 -10.59
C ILE A 99 2.70 1.10 -11.39
N THR A 100 2.97 2.19 -10.69
CA THR A 100 3.40 3.42 -11.36
C THR A 100 4.90 3.44 -11.54
N GLU A 101 5.66 3.41 -10.45
CA GLU A 101 7.12 3.38 -10.53
C GLU A 101 7.74 3.25 -9.14
N VAL A 102 9.05 3.09 -9.12
CA VAL A 102 9.83 3.14 -7.88
C VAL A 102 10.55 4.47 -7.88
N ILE A 103 10.38 5.24 -6.82
CA ILE A 103 11.05 6.54 -6.70
C ILE A 103 11.94 6.56 -5.48
N GLN A 104 13.00 7.37 -5.55
CA GLN A 104 13.86 7.59 -4.42
C GLN A 104 13.61 9.00 -3.91
N GLU A 105 13.44 9.14 -2.62
CA GLU A 105 13.06 10.42 -2.04
C GLU A 105 13.74 10.61 -0.69
N SER A 106 13.96 11.86 -0.30
CA SER A 106 14.48 12.15 1.03
C SER A 106 13.37 12.05 2.06
N PHE A 107 13.67 11.50 3.23
CA PHE A 107 12.71 11.48 4.34
C PHE A 107 12.25 12.90 4.68
N LEU A 108 13.08 13.91 4.43
CA LEU A 108 12.73 15.29 4.76
C LEU A 108 11.56 15.81 3.93
N ASN A 109 11.30 15.18 2.78
CA ASN A 109 10.19 15.59 1.93
C ASN A 109 8.89 14.89 2.26
N LEU A 110 8.92 13.93 3.17
CA LEU A 110 7.69 13.26 3.62
C LEU A 110 7.02 14.14 4.65
N LYS A 111 5.73 14.42 4.45
CA LYS A 111 4.97 15.29 5.34
C LYS A 111 4.05 14.45 6.20
N ASN A 112 3.68 14.98 7.35
CA ASN A 112 2.76 14.29 8.24
C ASN A 112 1.39 14.22 7.58
N ALA A 113 0.78 13.04 7.55
CA ALA A 113 -0.50 12.83 6.89
C ALA A 113 -1.60 13.71 7.47
N SER A 114 -1.58 14.00 8.76
CA SER A 114 -2.61 14.79 9.41
C SER A 114 -2.74 16.21 8.86
N SER A 115 -1.68 16.71 8.20
CA SER A 115 -1.71 18.04 7.61
C SER A 115 -2.42 18.08 6.26
N TYR A 116 -2.67 16.93 5.65
CA TYR A 116 -3.19 16.84 4.29
C TYR A 116 -4.49 16.04 4.17
N LEU A 117 -4.77 15.14 5.10
CA LEU A 117 -5.85 14.18 4.95
C LEU A 117 -6.87 14.31 6.07
N SER A 118 -8.08 13.85 5.81
CA SER A 118 -9.10 13.75 6.84
C SER A 118 -8.66 12.74 7.90
N LYS A 119 -9.27 12.83 9.06
CA LYS A 119 -8.95 11.94 10.17
C LYS A 119 -9.11 10.48 9.78
N GLU A 120 -10.13 10.17 8.97
CA GLU A 120 -10.38 8.79 8.56
C GLU A 120 -9.27 8.24 7.68
N ARG A 121 -8.76 9.05 6.76
CA ARG A 121 -7.68 8.61 5.88
C ARG A 121 -6.36 8.54 6.61
N CYS A 122 -6.15 9.40 7.61
CA CYS A 122 -4.93 9.36 8.39
C CYS A 122 -4.78 8.10 9.20
N GLN A 123 -5.87 7.39 9.46
CA GLN A 123 -5.82 6.19 10.27
C GLN A 123 -4.87 5.14 9.69
N PHE A 124 -4.78 5.05 8.36
CA PHE A 124 -3.96 4.04 7.68
C PHE A 124 -2.84 4.66 6.84
N THR A 125 -2.61 5.96 6.97
CA THR A 125 -1.60 6.69 6.21
C THR A 125 -0.67 7.39 7.17
N SER A 126 0.62 7.08 7.10
CA SER A 126 1.58 7.69 8.02
C SER A 126 2.05 9.05 7.52
N HIS A 127 2.33 9.15 6.24
CA HIS A 127 2.90 10.36 5.64
C HIS A 127 2.31 10.57 4.25
N VAL A 128 2.53 11.76 3.71
CA VAL A 128 2.24 12.05 2.31
C VAL A 128 3.46 12.63 1.65
N LEU A 129 3.57 12.42 0.35
CA LEU A 129 4.62 13.01 -0.45
C LEU A 129 3.98 13.76 -1.61
N ASP A 130 4.27 15.06 -1.71
CA ASP A 130 3.77 15.86 -2.81
C ASP A 130 4.80 15.75 -3.94
N SER A 131 4.51 14.95 -4.94
CA SER A 131 5.47 14.63 -6.00
C SER A 131 5.00 15.15 -7.34
N GLU A 132 5.86 15.02 -8.35
CA GLU A 132 5.50 15.38 -9.71
C GLU A 132 4.37 14.52 -10.24
N LEU A 133 4.22 13.31 -9.71
CA LEU A 133 3.15 12.40 -10.10
C LEU A 133 1.82 12.77 -9.45
N GLY A 134 1.86 13.60 -8.41
CA GLY A 134 0.71 13.96 -7.60
C GLY A 134 0.97 13.63 -6.15
N LEU A 135 -0.06 13.73 -5.33
CA LEU A 135 0.06 13.44 -3.90
C LEU A 135 0.06 11.93 -3.68
N ILE A 136 1.10 11.43 -3.07
CA ILE A 136 1.27 10.01 -2.76
C ILE A 136 1.01 9.78 -1.28
N LEU A 137 0.11 8.85 -0.97
CA LEU A 137 -0.20 8.49 0.42
C LEU A 137 0.69 7.32 0.83
N ILE A 138 1.54 7.53 1.82
CA ILE A 138 2.44 6.50 2.34
C ILE A 138 1.69 5.72 3.41
N LEU A 139 1.50 4.44 3.18
CA LEU A 139 0.66 3.61 4.05
C LEU A 139 1.36 3.19 5.33
N ASP A 140 0.58 3.09 6.39
CA ASP A 140 1.01 2.53 7.66
C ASP A 140 0.60 1.05 7.66
N LEU A 141 1.54 0.19 7.32
CA LEU A 141 1.25 -1.23 7.09
C LEU A 141 0.80 -1.97 8.34
N GLU A 142 1.34 -1.61 9.50
CA GLU A 142 0.91 -2.28 10.73
C GLU A 142 -0.54 -1.96 11.06
N LYS A 143 -0.94 -0.72 10.86
CA LYS A 143 -2.33 -0.34 11.14
C LYS A 143 -3.29 -0.99 10.17
N ILE A 144 -2.87 -1.17 8.93
CA ILE A 144 -3.70 -1.87 7.94
C ILE A 144 -3.87 -3.33 8.37
N TYR A 145 -2.77 -3.98 8.72
CA TYR A 145 -2.82 -5.39 9.11
C TYR A 145 -3.69 -5.60 10.35
N ASP A 146 -3.65 -4.66 11.28
CA ASP A 146 -4.38 -4.75 12.54
C ASP A 146 -5.80 -4.17 12.47
N ALA A 147 -6.24 -3.80 11.30
CA ALA A 147 -7.55 -3.16 11.11
C ALA A 147 -8.72 -4.05 11.57
#